data_cf7c81fef0de19cb49de5fbd2dcfa3c5
#
_entry.id   cf7c81fef0de19cb49de5fbd2dcfa3c5
#
_cell.length_a   1.000
_cell.length_b   1.000
_cell.length_c   1.000
_cell.angle_alpha   90.00
_cell.angle_beta   90.00
_cell.angle_gamma   90.00
#
_symmetry.space_group_name_H-M   'P 1'
#
loop_
_entity.id
_entity.type
_entity.pdbx_description
1 polymer ?
#
loop_
_entity_poly.entity_id
_entity_poly.type
_entity_poly.pdbx_seq_one_letter_code
_entity_poly.pdbx_strand_id
1 'polypeptide(L)'
;MGLVDVPPPHIPSWVVPTSFALLAAGALCWDVTYVLLAFRSRRTHSYGMPLLALALNISWEIIFAIGIAEQPLERIGFLAWLLLDIPVLQATIRAAPREFAHAPLVARNIVPMVAVGCAGNAAFAYWFFAVPGRGSGDKAGKWWRGAEGYDCTELAFWTAGIAQLTVSAGCLAMLFERAHSGGTSYAIWFTRSLGTLLGWIGPSALLWCFWPEAHGFFVNPVAVFLMATCLTCDMIYPMVLAQVRLTEVVLPDGSIVAGGDHAKATLAKMH
;
A
#
# COMPACT_ATOMS: atom_id res chain seq x y z
N MET A 1 -10.97 -5.81 -12.05
CA MET A 1 -11.10 -7.02 -11.24
C MET A 1 -12.55 -7.43 -11.18
N GLY A 2 -12.88 -8.67 -11.54
CA GLY A 2 -14.25 -9.17 -11.47
C GLY A 2 -15.26 -8.61 -12.49
N LEU A 3 -14.84 -7.86 -13.51
CA LEU A 3 -15.74 -7.37 -14.55
C LEU A 3 -16.22 -8.48 -15.50
N VAL A 4 -15.54 -9.60 -15.52
CA VAL A 4 -15.97 -10.82 -16.23
C VAL A 4 -16.81 -11.74 -15.35
N ASP A 5 -16.90 -11.47 -14.04
CA ASP A 5 -17.75 -12.22 -13.13
C ASP A 5 -19.22 -11.92 -13.43
N VAL A 6 -20.01 -12.97 -13.61
CA VAL A 6 -21.46 -12.86 -13.80
C VAL A 6 -22.12 -13.22 -12.47
N PRO A 7 -22.71 -12.25 -11.77
CA PRO A 7 -23.38 -12.54 -10.50
C PRO A 7 -24.64 -13.35 -10.75
N PRO A 8 -24.99 -14.27 -9.82
CA PRO A 8 -26.25 -14.99 -9.86
C PRO A 8 -27.47 -14.04 -9.83
N PRO A 9 -28.66 -14.50 -10.32
CA PRO A 9 -29.84 -13.63 -10.43
C PRO A 9 -30.37 -13.06 -9.09
N HIS A 10 -30.00 -13.65 -7.96
CA HIS A 10 -30.40 -13.15 -6.63
C HIS A 10 -29.60 -11.95 -6.16
N ILE A 11 -28.46 -11.66 -6.81
CA ILE A 11 -27.61 -10.52 -6.45
C ILE A 11 -28.19 -9.24 -7.07
N PRO A 12 -28.45 -8.19 -6.27
CA PRO A 12 -28.93 -6.92 -6.79
C PRO A 12 -27.97 -6.30 -7.84
N SER A 13 -28.52 -5.82 -8.93
CA SER A 13 -27.73 -5.30 -10.08
C SER A 13 -26.81 -4.11 -9.74
N TRP A 14 -27.07 -3.41 -8.65
CA TRP A 14 -26.26 -2.27 -8.20
C TRP A 14 -24.99 -2.67 -7.43
N VAL A 15 -24.88 -3.90 -6.92
CA VAL A 15 -23.79 -4.35 -6.03
C VAL A 15 -22.43 -4.27 -6.73
N VAL A 16 -22.32 -4.90 -7.89
CA VAL A 16 -21.06 -4.91 -8.66
C VAL A 16 -20.67 -3.51 -9.12
N PRO A 17 -21.54 -2.69 -9.73
CA PRO A 17 -21.20 -1.32 -10.10
C PRO A 17 -20.78 -0.46 -8.89
N THR A 18 -21.40 -0.62 -7.73
CA THR A 18 -21.03 0.12 -6.52
C THR A 18 -19.67 -0.32 -5.99
N SER A 19 -19.36 -1.62 -6.02
CA SER A 19 -18.03 -2.12 -5.68
C SER A 19 -16.94 -1.48 -6.57
N PHE A 20 -17.19 -1.36 -7.86
CA PHE A 20 -16.28 -0.64 -8.78
C PHE A 20 -16.15 0.84 -8.48
N ALA A 21 -17.25 1.52 -8.17
CA ALA A 21 -17.22 2.93 -7.82
C ALA A 21 -16.38 3.17 -6.55
N LEU A 22 -16.52 2.29 -5.55
CA LEU A 22 -15.71 2.33 -4.34
C LEU A 22 -14.23 2.09 -4.65
N LEU A 23 -13.92 1.07 -5.45
CA LEU A 23 -12.56 0.76 -5.88
C LEU A 23 -11.93 1.95 -6.61
N ALA A 24 -12.64 2.57 -7.55
CA ALA A 24 -12.17 3.75 -8.27
C ALA A 24 -11.94 4.95 -7.35
N ALA A 25 -12.83 5.20 -6.40
CA ALA A 25 -12.66 6.25 -5.40
C ALA A 25 -11.43 5.99 -4.51
N GLY A 26 -11.21 4.75 -4.11
CA GLY A 26 -10.01 4.34 -3.38
C GLY A 26 -8.74 4.53 -4.19
N ALA A 27 -8.77 4.20 -5.48
CA ALA A 27 -7.67 4.43 -6.40
C ALA A 27 -7.29 5.91 -6.49
N LEU A 28 -8.26 6.79 -6.67
CA LEU A 28 -8.03 8.25 -6.69
C LEU A 28 -7.43 8.76 -5.37
N CYS A 29 -7.86 8.23 -4.23
CA CYS A 29 -7.26 8.58 -2.94
C CYS A 29 -5.78 8.16 -2.88
N TRP A 30 -5.43 7.01 -3.45
CA TRP A 30 -4.05 6.56 -3.55
C TRP A 30 -3.21 7.38 -4.53
N ASP A 31 -3.77 7.79 -5.69
CA ASP A 31 -3.09 8.72 -6.60
C ASP A 31 -2.71 10.02 -5.89
N VAL A 32 -3.65 10.60 -5.14
CA VAL A 32 -3.37 11.79 -4.32
C VAL A 32 -2.29 11.50 -3.27
N THR A 33 -2.31 10.33 -2.65
CA THR A 33 -1.29 9.92 -1.67
C THR A 33 0.10 9.88 -2.28
N TYR A 34 0.29 9.27 -3.45
CA TYR A 34 1.59 9.21 -4.15
C TYR A 34 2.10 10.60 -4.53
N VAL A 35 1.22 11.43 -5.06
CA VAL A 35 1.57 12.83 -5.39
C VAL A 35 2.03 13.57 -4.14
N LEU A 36 1.28 13.49 -3.05
CA LEU A 36 1.64 14.12 -1.77
C LEU A 36 2.95 13.57 -1.19
N LEU A 37 3.17 12.24 -1.25
CA LEU A 37 4.42 11.61 -0.84
C LEU A 37 5.61 12.15 -1.62
N ALA A 38 5.50 12.21 -2.95
CA ALA A 38 6.56 12.71 -3.81
C ALA A 38 6.91 14.19 -3.51
N PHE A 39 5.91 15.05 -3.34
CA PHE A 39 6.12 16.45 -2.99
C PHE A 39 6.71 16.62 -1.59
N ARG A 40 6.11 15.94 -0.60
CA ARG A 40 6.56 16.04 0.79
C ARG A 40 7.99 15.55 0.96
N SER A 41 8.32 14.39 0.38
CA SER A 41 9.65 13.80 0.46
C SER A 41 10.72 14.68 -0.14
N ARG A 42 10.43 15.35 -1.26
CA ARG A 42 11.36 16.32 -1.87
C ARG A 42 11.58 17.54 -0.99
N ARG A 43 10.51 18.07 -0.38
CA ARG A 43 10.56 19.27 0.46
C ARG A 43 11.26 19.02 1.78
N THR A 44 11.13 17.85 2.35
CA THR A 44 11.67 17.52 3.69
C THR A 44 12.96 16.72 3.62
N HIS A 45 13.46 16.38 2.42
CA HIS A 45 14.62 15.53 2.21
C HIS A 45 14.54 14.19 2.95
N SER A 46 13.32 13.66 3.11
CA SER A 46 13.02 12.42 3.81
C SER A 46 12.05 11.57 2.98
N TYR A 47 11.99 10.27 3.18
CA TYR A 47 11.03 9.42 2.49
C TYR A 47 9.83 9.09 3.39
N GLY A 48 8.66 8.88 2.78
CA GLY A 48 7.39 8.70 3.51
C GLY A 48 6.79 7.29 3.45
N MET A 49 7.37 6.37 2.63
CA MET A 49 6.89 5.00 2.48
C MET A 49 7.96 3.99 2.91
N PRO A 50 7.63 3.00 3.79
CA PRO A 50 8.56 1.94 4.18
C PRO A 50 9.10 1.17 2.97
N LEU A 51 10.39 0.76 3.01
CA LEU A 51 11.05 0.11 1.87
C LEU A 51 10.35 -1.16 1.40
N LEU A 52 9.90 -2.00 2.33
CA LEU A 52 9.18 -3.23 1.97
C LEU A 52 7.84 -2.90 1.32
N ALA A 53 7.11 -1.93 1.85
CA ALA A 53 5.84 -1.50 1.28
C ALA A 53 6.02 -0.95 -0.15
N LEU A 54 7.05 -0.13 -0.38
CA LEU A 54 7.39 0.38 -1.71
C LEU A 54 7.71 -0.76 -2.69
N ALA A 55 8.49 -1.75 -2.24
CA ALA A 55 8.81 -2.92 -3.07
C ALA A 55 7.56 -3.73 -3.43
N LEU A 56 6.66 -3.95 -2.46
CA LEU A 56 5.40 -4.67 -2.68
C LEU A 56 4.48 -3.89 -3.63
N ASN A 57 4.37 -2.58 -3.48
CA ASN A 57 3.56 -1.75 -4.38
C ASN A 57 4.08 -1.80 -5.81
N ILE A 58 5.36 -1.49 -6.03
CA ILE A 58 5.96 -1.51 -7.37
C ILE A 58 5.79 -2.88 -8.04
N SER A 59 6.03 -3.97 -7.30
CA SER A 59 5.86 -5.31 -7.86
C SER A 59 4.40 -5.64 -8.16
N TRP A 60 3.49 -5.22 -7.30
CA TRP A 60 2.05 -5.42 -7.48
C TRP A 60 1.56 -4.72 -8.74
N GLU A 61 1.95 -3.47 -8.93
CA GLU A 61 1.62 -2.66 -10.09
C GLU A 61 2.16 -3.29 -11.39
N ILE A 62 3.42 -3.71 -11.40
CA ILE A 62 4.02 -4.39 -12.55
C ILE A 62 3.27 -5.69 -12.89
N ILE A 63 3.04 -6.54 -11.91
CA ILE A 63 2.42 -7.86 -12.10
C ILE A 63 0.98 -7.69 -12.60
N PHE A 64 0.22 -6.78 -12.01
CA PHE A 64 -1.16 -6.53 -12.42
C PHE A 64 -1.24 -5.84 -13.78
N ALA A 65 -0.41 -4.84 -14.05
CA ALA A 65 -0.40 -4.15 -15.34
C ALA A 65 -0.07 -5.09 -16.52
N ILE A 66 0.88 -6.02 -16.32
CA ILE A 66 1.37 -6.88 -17.40
C ILE A 66 0.57 -8.18 -17.54
N GLY A 67 0.26 -8.83 -16.40
CA GLY A 67 -0.19 -10.23 -16.40
C GLY A 67 -1.60 -10.49 -15.88
N ILE A 68 -2.10 -9.68 -14.93
CA ILE A 68 -3.30 -10.05 -14.16
C ILE A 68 -4.53 -9.23 -14.53
N ALA A 69 -4.37 -7.91 -14.71
CA ALA A 69 -5.51 -7.05 -14.99
C ALA A 69 -6.24 -7.51 -16.26
N GLU A 70 -7.54 -7.75 -16.12
CA GLU A 70 -8.36 -8.31 -17.21
C GLU A 70 -8.77 -7.23 -18.20
N GLN A 71 -8.89 -5.99 -17.72
CA GLN A 71 -9.43 -4.91 -18.53
C GLN A 71 -8.39 -3.83 -18.87
N PRO A 72 -8.48 -3.22 -20.07
CA PRO A 72 -7.57 -2.15 -20.46
C PRO A 72 -7.53 -0.98 -19.48
N LEU A 73 -8.68 -0.60 -18.91
CA LEU A 73 -8.77 0.50 -17.94
C LEU A 73 -8.02 0.17 -16.63
N GLU A 74 -8.13 -1.06 -16.16
CA GLU A 74 -7.37 -1.52 -14.99
C GLU A 74 -5.87 -1.50 -15.27
N ARG A 75 -5.43 -1.99 -16.41
CA ARG A 75 -4.02 -1.95 -16.84
C ARG A 75 -3.48 -0.52 -16.87
N ILE A 76 -4.27 0.42 -17.40
CA ILE A 76 -3.92 1.85 -17.42
C ILE A 76 -3.78 2.37 -15.97
N GLY A 77 -4.70 2.01 -15.08
CA GLY A 77 -4.63 2.38 -13.66
C GLY A 77 -3.35 1.88 -12.99
N PHE A 78 -3.00 0.61 -13.15
CA PHE A 78 -1.76 0.05 -12.60
C PHE A 78 -0.51 0.68 -13.20
N LEU A 79 -0.50 0.99 -14.50
CA LEU A 79 0.59 1.73 -15.14
C LEU A 79 0.70 3.17 -14.60
N ALA A 80 -0.42 3.83 -14.34
CA ALA A 80 -0.42 5.16 -13.75
C ALA A 80 0.19 5.14 -12.33
N TRP A 81 -0.19 4.17 -11.50
CA TRP A 81 0.41 4.00 -10.17
C TRP A 81 1.92 3.71 -10.25
N LEU A 82 2.35 2.82 -11.14
CA LEU A 82 3.77 2.54 -11.36
C LEU A 82 4.54 3.82 -11.74
N LEU A 83 3.97 4.67 -12.58
CA LEU A 83 4.58 5.97 -12.92
C LEU A 83 4.62 6.92 -11.73
N LEU A 84 3.62 6.90 -10.85
CA LEU A 84 3.59 7.70 -9.62
C LEU A 84 4.56 7.18 -8.55
N ASP A 85 4.86 5.88 -8.53
CA ASP A 85 5.86 5.30 -7.63
C ASP A 85 7.31 5.64 -8.02
N ILE A 86 7.58 5.98 -9.28
CA ILE A 86 8.93 6.39 -9.72
C ILE A 86 9.46 7.58 -8.90
N PRO A 87 8.74 8.72 -8.77
CA PRO A 87 9.19 9.83 -7.94
C PRO A 87 9.29 9.50 -6.45
N VAL A 88 8.47 8.57 -5.94
CA VAL A 88 8.55 8.10 -4.55
C VAL A 88 9.83 7.28 -4.34
N LEU A 89 10.13 6.36 -5.25
CA LEU A 89 11.40 5.59 -5.24
C LEU A 89 12.62 6.50 -5.35
N GLN A 90 12.59 7.48 -6.27
CA GLN A 90 13.68 8.45 -6.40
C GLN A 90 13.89 9.26 -5.11
N ALA A 91 12.82 9.68 -4.46
CA ALA A 91 12.91 10.41 -3.21
C ALA A 91 13.51 9.52 -2.10
N THR A 92 13.11 8.25 -2.04
CA THR A 92 13.66 7.27 -1.11
C THR A 92 15.17 7.06 -1.31
N ILE A 93 15.62 6.88 -2.56
CA ILE A 93 17.05 6.73 -2.90
C ILE A 93 17.84 7.98 -2.49
N ARG A 94 17.31 9.18 -2.75
CA ARG A 94 17.98 10.45 -2.41
C ARG A 94 18.06 10.69 -0.90
N ALA A 95 17.03 10.30 -0.16
CA ALA A 95 16.99 10.43 1.30
C ALA A 95 17.86 9.38 2.01
N ALA A 96 18.11 8.25 1.37
CA ALA A 96 18.76 7.08 1.98
C ALA A 96 20.11 7.35 2.68
N PRO A 97 21.06 8.13 2.11
CA PRO A 97 22.33 8.38 2.79
C PRO A 97 22.19 9.10 4.12
N ARG A 98 21.16 9.93 4.27
CA ARG A 98 20.86 10.66 5.50
C ARG A 98 20.04 9.81 6.48
N GLU A 99 18.95 9.25 6.02
CA GLU A 99 18.01 8.49 6.83
C GLU A 99 18.62 7.19 7.38
N PHE A 100 19.51 6.57 6.61
CA PHE A 100 20.23 5.36 6.98
C PHE A 100 21.72 5.62 7.24
N ALA A 101 22.08 6.80 7.78
CA ALA A 101 23.47 7.11 8.13
C ALA A 101 24.06 6.09 9.13
N HIS A 102 23.21 5.54 10.01
CA HIS A 102 23.56 4.49 10.96
C HIS A 102 23.63 3.08 10.34
N ALA A 103 23.12 2.90 9.12
CA ALA A 103 23.06 1.63 8.40
C ALA A 103 23.51 1.79 6.93
N PRO A 104 24.80 2.06 6.65
CA PRO A 104 25.30 2.38 5.30
C PRO A 104 25.02 1.28 4.26
N LEU A 105 24.94 0.02 4.69
CA LEU A 105 24.57 -1.09 3.79
C LEU A 105 23.16 -0.93 3.26
N VAL A 106 22.22 -0.50 4.07
CA VAL A 106 20.84 -0.23 3.63
C VAL A 106 20.84 0.92 2.63
N ALA A 107 21.48 2.04 2.98
CA ALA A 107 21.55 3.22 2.10
C ALA A 107 22.09 2.91 0.69
N ARG A 108 23.10 2.04 0.60
CA ARG A 108 23.74 1.64 -0.69
C ARG A 108 22.94 0.60 -1.46
N ASN A 109 22.07 -0.15 -0.79
CA ASN A 109 21.38 -1.29 -1.38
C ASN A 109 19.87 -1.11 -1.50
N ILE A 110 19.35 0.11 -1.48
CA ILE A 110 17.89 0.37 -1.65
C ILE A 110 17.36 -0.30 -2.91
N VAL A 111 18.00 -0.12 -4.06
CA VAL A 111 17.53 -0.69 -5.33
C VAL A 111 17.57 -2.22 -5.33
N PRO A 112 18.67 -2.90 -4.94
CA PRO A 112 18.65 -4.35 -4.76
C PRO A 112 17.59 -4.84 -3.77
N MET A 113 17.36 -4.14 -2.65
CA MET A 113 16.34 -4.51 -1.67
C MET A 113 14.93 -4.43 -2.25
N VAL A 114 14.62 -3.37 -2.99
CA VAL A 114 13.36 -3.24 -3.71
C VAL A 114 13.21 -4.36 -4.75
N ALA A 115 14.26 -4.65 -5.51
CA ALA A 115 14.24 -5.73 -6.50
C ALA A 115 13.99 -7.11 -5.88
N VAL A 116 14.61 -7.41 -4.73
CA VAL A 116 14.36 -8.66 -3.99
C VAL A 116 12.91 -8.72 -3.47
N GLY A 117 12.38 -7.61 -2.96
CA GLY A 117 10.98 -7.51 -2.57
C GLY A 117 10.02 -7.75 -3.74
N CYS A 118 10.33 -7.17 -4.90
CA CYS A 118 9.58 -7.41 -6.14
C CYS A 118 9.61 -8.89 -6.55
N ALA A 119 10.79 -9.51 -6.52
CA ALA A 119 10.93 -10.93 -6.86
C ALA A 119 10.15 -11.83 -5.88
N GLY A 120 10.18 -11.51 -4.58
CA GLY A 120 9.43 -12.25 -3.56
C GLY A 120 7.91 -12.18 -3.78
N ASN A 121 7.40 -10.98 -4.10
CA ASN A 121 5.97 -10.83 -4.39
C ASN A 121 5.57 -11.50 -5.72
N ALA A 122 6.44 -11.45 -6.74
CA ALA A 122 6.21 -12.17 -7.98
C ALA A 122 6.17 -13.70 -7.77
N ALA A 123 7.06 -14.23 -6.93
CA ALA A 123 7.05 -15.64 -6.55
C ALA A 123 5.77 -16.03 -5.79
N PHE A 124 5.29 -15.16 -4.89
CA PHE A 124 4.01 -15.37 -4.20
C PHE A 124 2.84 -15.38 -5.19
N ALA A 125 2.78 -14.41 -6.10
CA ALA A 125 1.73 -14.35 -7.12
C ALA A 125 1.76 -15.56 -8.05
N TYR A 126 2.96 -16.00 -8.48
CA TYR A 126 3.12 -17.22 -9.26
C TYR A 126 2.64 -18.47 -8.50
N TRP A 127 3.02 -18.58 -7.23
CA TRP A 127 2.58 -19.68 -6.38
C TRP A 127 1.06 -19.71 -6.22
N PHE A 128 0.45 -18.55 -6.03
CA PHE A 128 -1.00 -18.42 -5.91
C PHE A 128 -1.74 -18.92 -7.17
N PHE A 129 -1.20 -18.58 -8.35
CA PHE A 129 -1.78 -19.01 -9.62
C PHE A 129 -1.45 -20.45 -10.02
N ALA A 130 -0.18 -20.83 -9.89
CA ALA A 130 0.31 -22.06 -10.49
C ALA A 130 0.03 -23.32 -9.66
N VAL A 131 -0.31 -23.19 -8.38
CA VAL A 131 -0.55 -24.33 -7.50
C VAL A 131 -2.05 -24.57 -7.34
N PRO A 132 -2.61 -25.60 -8.00
CA PRO A 132 -4.01 -25.97 -7.88
C PRO A 132 -4.43 -26.18 -6.42
N GLY A 133 -5.60 -25.67 -6.03
CA GLY A 133 -6.15 -25.82 -4.69
C GLY A 133 -5.50 -24.99 -3.59
N ARG A 134 -4.62 -24.06 -3.94
CA ARG A 134 -3.93 -23.18 -2.98
C ARG A 134 -4.12 -21.70 -3.30
N GLY A 135 -5.31 -21.20 -3.35
CA GLY A 135 -5.51 -19.77 -3.52
C GLY A 135 -5.84 -19.30 -4.92
N SER A 136 -5.78 -20.17 -5.94
CA SER A 136 -6.29 -19.84 -7.28
C SER A 136 -7.81 -19.63 -7.33
N GLY A 137 -8.42 -19.50 -6.16
CA GLY A 137 -9.83 -19.24 -5.95
C GLY A 137 -10.71 -20.42 -6.31
N ASP A 138 -11.51 -20.89 -5.36
CA ASP A 138 -12.69 -21.65 -5.73
C ASP A 138 -13.64 -20.66 -6.41
N LYS A 139 -13.94 -20.89 -7.67
CA LYS A 139 -14.88 -20.08 -8.44
C LYS A 139 -16.34 -20.40 -8.15
N ALA A 140 -16.62 -21.11 -7.05
CA ALA A 140 -17.97 -21.39 -6.62
C ALA A 140 -18.81 -20.10 -6.53
N GLY A 141 -19.98 -20.13 -7.14
CA GLY A 141 -20.87 -18.95 -7.17
C GLY A 141 -20.48 -17.86 -8.19
N LYS A 142 -19.38 -18.00 -8.94
CA LYS A 142 -18.99 -17.11 -10.03
C LYS A 142 -19.07 -17.80 -11.38
N TRP A 143 -19.55 -17.09 -12.36
CA TRP A 143 -19.65 -17.61 -13.74
C TRP A 143 -18.62 -16.88 -14.59
N TRP A 144 -17.47 -17.50 -14.72
CA TRP A 144 -16.36 -16.93 -15.48
C TRP A 144 -16.56 -17.14 -16.98
N ARG A 145 -15.98 -16.25 -17.76
CA ARG A 145 -15.81 -16.46 -19.19
C ARG A 145 -14.81 -17.60 -19.40
N GLY A 146 -15.34 -18.81 -19.68
CA GLY A 146 -14.55 -20.03 -19.71
C GLY A 146 -14.36 -20.61 -18.29
N ALA A 147 -14.41 -21.93 -18.16
CA ALA A 147 -14.27 -22.65 -16.90
C ALA A 147 -12.83 -22.61 -16.33
N GLU A 148 -11.90 -22.08 -17.10
CA GLU A 148 -10.47 -22.05 -16.81
C GLU A 148 -10.03 -20.63 -16.42
N GLY A 149 -9.12 -20.54 -15.46
CA GLY A 149 -8.54 -19.30 -15.01
C GLY A 149 -8.52 -19.18 -13.47
N TYR A 150 -8.01 -18.06 -13.01
CA TYR A 150 -7.81 -17.76 -11.60
C TYR A 150 -8.78 -16.68 -11.14
N ASP A 151 -9.00 -16.60 -9.83
CA ASP A 151 -9.79 -15.52 -9.24
C ASP A 151 -8.93 -14.28 -9.04
N CYS A 152 -8.95 -13.37 -10.03
CA CYS A 152 -8.23 -12.09 -9.95
C CYS A 152 -8.68 -11.21 -8.79
N THR A 153 -9.96 -11.31 -8.40
CA THR A 153 -10.53 -10.52 -7.30
C THR A 153 -9.96 -11.00 -5.97
N GLU A 154 -9.93 -12.30 -5.76
CA GLU A 154 -9.35 -12.88 -4.54
C GLU A 154 -7.84 -12.62 -4.46
N LEU A 155 -7.09 -12.84 -5.56
CA LEU A 155 -5.66 -12.54 -5.58
C LEU A 155 -5.38 -11.07 -5.28
N ALA A 156 -6.13 -10.16 -5.88
CA ALA A 156 -5.99 -8.73 -5.62
C ALA A 156 -6.28 -8.40 -4.15
N PHE A 157 -7.30 -9.03 -3.56
CA PHE A 157 -7.61 -8.85 -2.15
C PHE A 157 -6.44 -9.26 -1.25
N TRP A 158 -5.87 -10.43 -1.44
CA TRP A 158 -4.77 -10.94 -0.61
C TRP A 158 -3.49 -10.13 -0.79
N THR A 159 -3.10 -9.86 -2.03
CA THR A 159 -1.87 -9.12 -2.33
C THR A 159 -1.97 -7.65 -1.89
N ALA A 160 -3.11 -7.00 -2.12
CA ALA A 160 -3.37 -5.67 -1.61
C ALA A 160 -3.37 -5.65 -0.08
N GLY A 161 -3.97 -6.64 0.58
CA GLY A 161 -4.01 -6.73 2.05
C GLY A 161 -2.63 -6.82 2.68
N ILE A 162 -1.72 -7.61 2.11
CA ILE A 162 -0.33 -7.72 2.55
C ILE A 162 0.40 -6.40 2.34
N ALA A 163 0.23 -5.75 1.19
CA ALA A 163 0.82 -4.46 0.90
C ALA A 163 0.29 -3.38 1.86
N GLN A 164 -1.02 -3.33 2.11
CA GLN A 164 -1.64 -2.37 3.02
C GLN A 164 -1.18 -2.56 4.47
N LEU A 165 -1.09 -3.79 4.95
CA LEU A 165 -0.54 -4.06 6.28
C LEU A 165 0.89 -3.55 6.41
N THR A 166 1.74 -3.83 5.43
CA THR A 166 3.14 -3.35 5.42
C THR A 166 3.25 -1.84 5.34
N VAL A 167 2.35 -1.16 4.62
CA VAL A 167 2.28 0.31 4.59
C VAL A 167 1.84 0.84 5.96
N SER A 168 0.71 0.37 6.50
CA SER A 168 0.14 0.94 7.73
C SER A 168 1.01 0.68 8.95
N ALA A 169 1.43 -0.57 9.16
CA ALA A 169 2.31 -0.92 10.27
C ALA A 169 3.72 -0.31 10.11
N GLY A 170 4.27 -0.35 8.90
CA GLY A 170 5.59 0.21 8.64
C GLY A 170 5.64 1.73 8.75
N CYS A 171 4.61 2.47 8.30
CA CYS A 171 4.53 3.92 8.49
C CYS A 171 4.44 4.28 9.98
N LEU A 172 3.67 3.53 10.77
CA LEU A 172 3.59 3.72 12.22
C LEU A 172 4.94 3.44 12.89
N ALA A 173 5.60 2.34 12.55
CA ALA A 173 6.93 1.99 13.05
C ALA A 173 7.97 3.09 12.70
N MET A 174 7.92 3.63 11.48
CA MET A 174 8.78 4.74 11.05
C MET A 174 8.61 6.00 11.91
N LEU A 175 7.39 6.32 12.37
CA LEU A 175 7.18 7.46 13.26
C LEU A 175 7.83 7.22 14.62
N PHE A 176 7.70 6.02 15.17
CA PHE A 176 8.34 5.68 16.46
C PHE A 176 9.86 5.70 16.37
N GLU A 177 10.42 5.13 15.30
CA GLU A 177 11.87 5.02 15.13
C GLU A 177 12.52 6.38 14.89
N ARG A 178 11.92 7.20 14.04
CA ARG A 178 12.50 8.48 13.61
C ARG A 178 12.23 9.64 14.57
N ALA A 179 11.15 9.57 15.33
CA ALA A 179 10.64 10.66 16.15
C ALA A 179 10.50 12.00 15.41
N HIS A 180 10.26 11.96 14.09
CA HIS A 180 9.92 13.12 13.25
C HIS A 180 9.00 12.72 12.08
N SER A 181 8.20 13.66 11.59
CA SER A 181 7.23 13.39 10.54
C SER A 181 7.86 13.19 9.14
N GLY A 182 9.01 13.80 8.89
CA GLY A 182 9.76 13.65 7.65
C GLY A 182 8.93 13.73 6.38
N GLY A 183 8.98 12.68 5.56
CA GLY A 183 8.27 12.55 4.29
C GLY A 183 6.75 12.32 4.41
N THR A 184 6.15 12.37 5.61
CA THR A 184 4.74 12.10 5.85
C THR A 184 3.98 13.29 6.47
N SER A 185 2.64 13.25 6.42
CA SER A 185 1.77 14.30 6.94
C SER A 185 0.35 13.76 7.22
N TYR A 186 -0.50 14.57 7.89
CA TYR A 186 -1.91 14.23 8.09
C TYR A 186 -2.66 14.03 6.77
N ALA A 187 -2.38 14.85 5.74
CA ALA A 187 -3.03 14.70 4.45
C ALA A 187 -2.66 13.36 3.79
N ILE A 188 -1.39 12.97 3.84
CA ILE A 188 -0.91 11.66 3.34
C ILE A 188 -1.57 10.52 4.12
N TRP A 189 -1.59 10.61 5.45
CA TRP A 189 -2.26 9.61 6.27
C TRP A 189 -3.75 9.49 5.93
N PHE A 190 -4.46 10.62 5.85
CA PHE A 190 -5.90 10.63 5.59
C PHE A 190 -6.24 10.03 4.21
N THR A 191 -5.56 10.49 3.15
CA THR A 191 -5.83 10.00 1.79
C THR A 191 -5.47 8.53 1.64
N ARG A 192 -4.38 8.08 2.26
CA ARG A 192 -3.98 6.67 2.31
C ARG A 192 -5.01 5.80 3.03
N SER A 193 -5.40 6.19 4.25
CA SER A 193 -6.36 5.43 5.06
C SER A 193 -7.74 5.39 4.41
N LEU A 194 -8.18 6.51 3.83
CA LEU A 194 -9.43 6.57 3.06
C LEU A 194 -9.34 5.69 1.81
N GLY A 195 -8.20 5.73 1.11
CA GLY A 195 -7.93 4.87 -0.04
C GLY A 195 -7.97 3.38 0.31
N THR A 196 -7.48 3.00 1.47
CA THR A 196 -7.56 1.62 2.00
C THR A 196 -9.01 1.21 2.28
N LEU A 197 -9.77 2.08 2.93
CA LEU A 197 -11.19 1.80 3.23
C LEU A 197 -12.03 1.67 1.96
N LEU A 198 -11.87 2.60 1.02
CA LEU A 198 -12.66 2.65 -0.20
C LEU A 198 -12.17 1.66 -1.27
N GLY A 199 -10.86 1.44 -1.37
CA GLY A 199 -10.28 0.65 -2.45
C GLY A 199 -10.06 -0.83 -2.12
N TRP A 200 -10.04 -1.22 -0.86
CA TRP A 200 -9.78 -2.60 -0.46
C TRP A 200 -10.89 -3.18 0.42
N ILE A 201 -11.16 -2.56 1.57
CA ILE A 201 -12.11 -3.10 2.57
C ILE A 201 -13.55 -2.95 2.08
N GLY A 202 -13.95 -1.75 1.66
CA GLY A 202 -15.33 -1.43 1.28
C GLY A 202 -15.86 -2.27 0.12
N PRO A 203 -15.17 -2.34 -1.03
CA PRO A 203 -15.61 -3.18 -2.14
C PRO A 203 -15.74 -4.64 -1.76
N SER A 204 -14.76 -5.17 -1.01
CA SER A 204 -14.75 -6.57 -0.59
C SER A 204 -15.85 -6.88 0.43
N ALA A 205 -16.10 -5.98 1.37
CA ALA A 205 -17.20 -6.09 2.31
C ALA A 205 -18.57 -6.08 1.62
N LEU A 206 -18.73 -5.15 0.66
CA LEU A 206 -19.96 -5.07 -0.12
C LEU A 206 -20.22 -6.36 -0.91
N LEU A 207 -19.22 -6.86 -1.60
CA LEU A 207 -19.31 -8.11 -2.35
C LEU A 207 -19.60 -9.28 -1.42
N TRP A 208 -18.92 -9.41 -0.29
CA TRP A 208 -19.19 -10.45 0.68
C TRP A 208 -20.61 -10.38 1.27
N CYS A 209 -21.10 -9.19 1.60
CA CYS A 209 -22.43 -9.02 2.17
C CYS A 209 -23.56 -9.49 1.23
N PHE A 210 -23.40 -9.26 -0.07
CA PHE A 210 -24.45 -9.57 -1.06
C PHE A 210 -24.16 -10.83 -1.87
N TRP A 211 -22.89 -11.25 -1.94
CA TRP A 211 -22.44 -12.39 -2.73
C TRP A 211 -21.42 -13.24 -1.97
N PRO A 212 -21.76 -13.77 -0.79
CA PRO A 212 -20.83 -14.48 0.09
C PRO A 212 -20.28 -15.77 -0.53
N GLU A 213 -21.03 -16.44 -1.41
CA GLU A 213 -20.62 -17.68 -2.03
C GLU A 213 -19.34 -17.53 -2.86
N ALA A 214 -19.14 -16.37 -3.48
CA ALA A 214 -17.98 -16.08 -4.28
C ALA A 214 -16.91 -15.25 -3.54
N HIS A 215 -17.22 -14.69 -2.39
CA HIS A 215 -16.35 -13.76 -1.66
C HIS A 215 -16.15 -14.14 -0.19
N GLY A 216 -16.28 -15.42 0.13
CA GLY A 216 -16.11 -15.95 1.50
C GLY A 216 -14.70 -15.72 2.08
N PHE A 217 -13.70 -15.48 1.24
CA PHE A 217 -12.35 -15.16 1.67
C PHE A 217 -12.27 -13.88 2.53
N PHE A 218 -13.23 -12.97 2.41
CA PHE A 218 -13.26 -11.73 3.19
C PHE A 218 -13.32 -11.97 4.70
N VAL A 219 -14.02 -13.00 5.15
CA VAL A 219 -14.14 -13.37 6.57
C VAL A 219 -13.16 -14.46 7.00
N ASN A 220 -12.20 -14.81 6.17
CA ASN A 220 -11.12 -15.70 6.56
C ASN A 220 -10.36 -15.11 7.76
N PRO A 221 -9.96 -15.90 8.78
CA PRO A 221 -9.24 -15.38 9.94
C PRO A 221 -7.98 -14.57 9.60
N VAL A 222 -7.26 -14.95 8.54
CA VAL A 222 -6.08 -14.18 8.07
C VAL A 222 -6.52 -12.84 7.47
N ALA A 223 -7.59 -12.80 6.70
CA ALA A 223 -8.14 -11.56 6.14
C ALA A 223 -8.58 -10.60 7.25
N VAL A 224 -9.30 -11.11 8.24
CA VAL A 224 -9.73 -10.34 9.41
C VAL A 224 -8.52 -9.79 10.17
N PHE A 225 -7.48 -10.60 10.37
CA PHE A 225 -6.23 -10.17 11.00
C PHE A 225 -5.55 -9.04 10.20
N LEU A 226 -5.42 -9.18 8.89
CA LEU A 226 -4.82 -8.15 8.03
C LEU A 226 -5.61 -6.82 8.12
N MET A 227 -6.93 -6.88 7.98
CA MET A 227 -7.79 -5.69 8.04
C MET A 227 -7.77 -5.04 9.42
N ALA A 228 -7.95 -5.81 10.49
CA ALA A 228 -7.97 -5.29 11.85
C ALA A 228 -6.64 -4.65 12.24
N THR A 229 -5.51 -5.29 11.90
CA THR A 229 -4.18 -4.75 12.20
C THR A 229 -3.92 -3.49 11.40
N CYS A 230 -4.25 -3.48 10.12
CA CYS A 230 -4.12 -2.30 9.26
C CYS A 230 -4.91 -1.10 9.82
N LEU A 231 -6.20 -1.31 10.11
CA LEU A 231 -7.07 -0.26 10.66
C LEU A 231 -6.58 0.23 12.03
N THR A 232 -6.14 -0.68 12.90
CA THR A 232 -5.60 -0.30 14.21
C THR A 232 -4.37 0.57 14.08
N CYS A 233 -3.43 0.21 13.21
CA CYS A 233 -2.25 1.02 12.93
C CYS A 233 -2.64 2.40 12.37
N ASP A 234 -3.59 2.46 11.45
CA ASP A 234 -4.05 3.72 10.85
C ASP A 234 -4.84 4.60 11.82
N MET A 235 -5.52 4.02 12.82
CA MET A 235 -6.17 4.78 13.91
C MET A 235 -5.16 5.34 14.93
N ILE A 236 -4.10 4.58 15.25
CA ILE A 236 -3.05 5.01 16.17
C ILE A 236 -2.15 6.07 15.52
N TYR A 237 -1.92 5.96 14.21
CA TYR A 237 -0.99 6.80 13.46
C TYR A 237 -1.15 8.32 13.69
N PRO A 238 -2.35 8.94 13.59
CA PRO A 238 -2.51 10.39 13.76
C PRO A 238 -2.22 10.84 15.19
N MET A 239 -2.44 10.00 16.19
CA MET A 239 -2.11 10.31 17.59
C MET A 239 -0.60 10.37 17.78
N VAL A 240 0.12 9.38 17.26
CA VAL A 240 1.60 9.34 17.31
C VAL A 240 2.17 10.50 16.50
N LEU A 241 1.63 10.77 15.31
CA LEU A 241 2.05 11.91 14.49
C LEU A 241 1.88 13.24 15.22
N ALA A 242 0.77 13.41 15.98
CA ALA A 242 0.56 14.61 16.79
C ALA A 242 1.67 14.79 17.84
N GLN A 243 2.02 13.72 18.55
CA GLN A 243 3.08 13.76 19.58
C GLN A 243 4.46 14.05 18.96
N VAL A 244 4.77 13.36 17.86
CA VAL A 244 6.04 13.57 17.15
C VAL A 244 6.20 15.00 16.68
N ARG A 245 5.13 15.63 16.16
CA ARG A 245 5.14 17.00 15.68
C ARG A 245 5.32 18.06 16.77
N LEU A 246 5.09 17.73 18.03
CA LEU A 246 5.36 18.64 19.15
C LEU A 246 6.86 18.73 19.48
N THR A 247 7.63 17.71 19.11
CA THR A 247 9.05 17.61 19.47
C THR A 247 10.00 17.70 18.28
N GLU A 248 9.50 17.62 17.04
CA GLU A 248 10.33 17.73 15.85
C GLU A 248 10.82 19.17 15.59
N VAL A 249 11.96 19.29 14.92
CA VAL A 249 12.56 20.58 14.54
C VAL A 249 12.69 20.64 13.03
N VAL A 250 12.22 21.74 12.45
CA VAL A 250 12.40 22.04 11.02
C VAL A 250 13.70 22.83 10.85
N LEU A 251 14.63 22.31 10.06
CA LEU A 251 15.90 22.95 9.75
C LEU A 251 15.76 23.99 8.63
N PRO A 252 16.74 24.92 8.49
CA PRO A 252 16.71 25.95 7.45
C PRO A 252 16.60 25.41 6.01
N ASP A 253 17.10 24.21 5.74
CA ASP A 253 17.00 23.52 4.44
C ASP A 253 15.63 22.85 4.21
N GLY A 254 14.69 23.01 5.13
CA GLY A 254 13.36 22.42 5.09
C GLY A 254 13.31 20.97 5.58
N SER A 255 14.43 20.35 5.92
CA SER A 255 14.44 19.00 6.48
C SER A 255 13.91 18.99 7.91
N ILE A 256 13.37 17.84 8.32
CA ILE A 256 12.76 17.65 9.64
C ILE A 256 13.57 16.61 10.39
N VAL A 257 13.90 16.91 11.64
CA VAL A 257 14.69 16.03 12.51
C VAL A 257 14.03 15.91 13.89
N ALA A 258 14.35 14.85 14.62
CA ALA A 258 13.92 14.70 16.01
C ALA A 258 14.56 15.79 16.87
N GLY A 259 13.79 16.39 17.79
CA GLY A 259 14.30 17.47 18.65
C GLY A 259 15.48 17.05 19.53
N GLY A 260 15.48 15.81 20.01
CA GLY A 260 16.61 15.24 20.76
C GLY A 260 17.91 15.16 19.98
N ASP A 261 17.84 14.81 18.69
CA ASP A 261 19.01 14.74 17.81
C ASP A 261 19.51 16.12 17.43
N HIS A 262 18.61 17.09 17.25
CA HIS A 262 18.98 18.48 17.04
C HIS A 262 19.75 19.05 18.23
N ALA A 263 19.28 18.79 19.47
CA ALA A 263 19.97 19.20 20.69
C ALA A 263 21.37 18.58 20.79
N LYS A 264 21.51 17.29 20.50
CA LYS A 264 22.83 16.61 20.48
C LYS A 264 23.78 17.20 19.45
N ALA A 265 23.29 17.46 18.22
CA ALA A 265 24.09 18.04 17.16
C ALA A 265 24.51 19.49 17.46
N THR A 266 23.68 20.25 18.15
CA THR A 266 24.00 21.61 18.59
C THR A 266 25.07 21.59 19.68
N LEU A 267 24.94 20.70 20.67
CA LEU A 267 25.94 20.53 21.74
C LEU A 267 27.30 20.08 21.17
N ALA A 268 27.32 19.17 20.21
CA ALA A 268 28.54 18.71 19.56
C ALA A 268 29.28 19.81 18.76
N LYS A 269 28.61 20.86 18.34
CA LYS A 269 29.22 22.03 17.67
C LYS A 269 29.77 23.10 18.63
N MET A 270 29.41 22.99 19.89
CA MET A 270 29.85 23.92 20.95
C MET A 270 31.12 23.45 21.67
N HIS A 271 31.51 22.21 21.43
CA HIS A 271 32.75 21.57 21.89
C HIS A 271 33.70 21.34 20.71
#